data_5bee098914a406abc48a3cf51d8f9118
#
_entry.id   5bee098914a406abc48a3cf51d8f9118
#
_cell.length_a   1.000
_cell.length_b   1.000
_cell.length_c   1.000
_cell.angle_alpha   90.00
_cell.angle_beta   90.00
_cell.angle_gamma   90.00
#
_symmetry.space_group_name_H-M   'P 1'
#
loop_
_entity.id
_entity.type
_entity.pdbx_description
1 polymer ?
#
loop_
_entity_poly.entity_id
_entity_poly.type
_entity_poly.pdbx_seq_one_letter_code
_entity_poly.pdbx_strand_id
1 'polypeptide(L)'
;MAGRSDAVETPSLSCAKCGKPAHLQCPKCVELKLPREDAAFCSQDCFRASWSSHKSIHLKAKLLSPTPENPREQNLGLPNDGWLYCLRKGQSRTLKIPHFDWTGTLRPYPISKRRSVPAHIDLPDWAIDGIPKIEPYSDLQHVVEIKTPDQIARMRETCRIAREVLDAAARVIRPGITTDEIDAVVHEATIAAASVNEVICHGIPDARKLEDGDIVNVDVTVCYKGVHGDLNETFFVGNVDEASKRLVQCTYECLEKAIAAVKPGVRFREIGEIINRHASMSGLSVVRSYCGHGIGELFHCAPNIPHYATENKAVGVMKAGQTFTIEPMINSGVWRDRMWPDGWTAVTADGKRSAQFEHTMLCDRYRS
;
A
#
# COMPACT_ATOMS: atom_id res chain seq x y z
N MET A 1 -53.95 -21.97 51.80
CA MET A 1 -52.71 -22.58 51.31
C MET A 1 -52.07 -21.59 50.34
N ALA A 2 -50.99 -20.97 50.76
CA ALA A 2 -50.33 -19.95 49.99
C ALA A 2 -49.32 -20.60 49.06
N GLY A 3 -49.46 -20.39 47.75
CA GLY A 3 -48.52 -20.81 46.74
C GLY A 3 -47.29 -19.91 46.75
N ARG A 4 -46.12 -20.45 47.01
CA ARG A 4 -44.82 -19.80 46.81
C ARG A 4 -44.55 -19.70 45.32
N SER A 5 -44.37 -18.48 44.80
CA SER A 5 -43.77 -18.20 43.51
C SER A 5 -42.28 -18.31 43.63
N ASP A 6 -41.67 -19.33 43.07
CA ASP A 6 -40.21 -19.45 42.92
C ASP A 6 -39.76 -18.38 41.90
N ALA A 7 -39.14 -17.30 42.41
CA ALA A 7 -38.40 -16.35 41.62
C ALA A 7 -37.09 -17.00 41.15
N VAL A 8 -36.96 -17.26 39.86
CA VAL A 8 -35.71 -17.68 39.24
C VAL A 8 -34.74 -16.55 39.37
N GLU A 9 -33.78 -16.67 40.29
CA GLU A 9 -32.63 -15.76 40.40
C GLU A 9 -31.79 -15.84 39.14
N THR A 10 -31.82 -14.80 38.33
CA THR A 10 -30.89 -14.64 37.21
C THR A 10 -29.47 -14.43 37.81
N PRO A 11 -28.44 -15.19 37.37
CA PRO A 11 -27.10 -15.06 37.92
C PRO A 11 -26.60 -13.62 37.68
N SER A 12 -26.19 -12.95 38.78
CA SER A 12 -25.62 -11.61 38.72
C SER A 12 -24.29 -11.63 37.99
N LEU A 13 -24.22 -10.87 36.88
CA LEU A 13 -22.98 -10.73 36.10
C LEU A 13 -21.91 -10.01 36.90
N SER A 14 -20.67 -10.46 36.78
CA SER A 14 -19.49 -9.85 37.41
C SER A 14 -18.82 -8.86 36.48
N CYS A 15 -18.29 -7.78 37.03
CA CYS A 15 -17.52 -6.78 36.27
C CYS A 15 -16.24 -7.40 35.69
N ALA A 16 -16.07 -7.33 34.40
CA ALA A 16 -14.90 -7.85 33.68
C ALA A 16 -13.57 -7.21 34.12
N LYS A 17 -13.61 -6.06 34.84
CA LYS A 17 -12.41 -5.39 35.37
C LYS A 17 -12.09 -5.73 36.81
N CYS A 18 -13.07 -5.76 37.70
CA CYS A 18 -12.83 -5.82 39.17
C CYS A 18 -13.63 -6.90 39.89
N GLY A 19 -14.43 -7.72 39.19
CA GLY A 19 -15.20 -8.82 39.78
C GLY A 19 -16.42 -8.43 40.60
N LYS A 20 -16.68 -7.14 40.85
CA LYS A 20 -17.89 -6.67 41.56
C LYS A 20 -19.14 -6.90 40.75
N PRO A 21 -20.35 -6.96 41.36
CA PRO A 21 -21.60 -7.05 40.61
C PRO A 21 -21.68 -5.99 39.50
N ALA A 22 -22.02 -6.39 38.28
CA ALA A 22 -22.06 -5.53 37.11
C ALA A 22 -23.48 -5.02 36.84
N HIS A 23 -23.58 -3.70 36.55
CA HIS A 23 -24.84 -3.02 36.25
C HIS A 23 -24.85 -2.35 34.87
N LEU A 24 -23.69 -2.33 34.20
CA LEU A 24 -23.50 -1.71 32.88
C LEU A 24 -23.03 -2.78 31.90
N GLN A 25 -23.47 -2.67 30.66
CA GLN A 25 -23.02 -3.52 29.57
C GLN A 25 -22.53 -2.66 28.40
N CYS A 26 -21.45 -3.07 27.74
CA CYS A 26 -20.94 -2.37 26.58
C CYS A 26 -21.95 -2.42 25.42
N PRO A 27 -22.48 -1.27 24.93
CA PRO A 27 -23.46 -1.25 23.84
C PRO A 27 -22.97 -1.95 22.57
N LYS A 28 -21.66 -1.82 22.28
CA LYS A 28 -21.06 -2.45 21.08
C LYS A 28 -20.99 -3.97 21.18
N CYS A 29 -20.77 -4.51 22.38
CA CYS A 29 -20.84 -5.97 22.61
C CYS A 29 -22.27 -6.48 22.45
N VAL A 30 -23.27 -5.74 22.90
CA VAL A 30 -24.69 -6.08 22.69
C VAL A 30 -25.03 -6.11 21.21
N GLU A 31 -24.63 -5.09 20.45
CA GLU A 31 -24.80 -5.02 18.99
C GLU A 31 -24.14 -6.21 18.27
N LEU A 32 -22.94 -6.59 18.70
CA LEU A 32 -22.17 -7.70 18.12
C LEU A 32 -22.56 -9.07 18.68
N LYS A 33 -23.57 -9.15 19.53
CA LYS A 33 -24.07 -10.39 20.20
C LYS A 33 -22.97 -11.18 20.91
N LEU A 34 -22.03 -10.46 21.54
CA LEU A 34 -20.92 -11.07 22.26
C LEU A 34 -21.34 -11.59 23.65
N PRO A 35 -20.59 -12.56 24.24
CA PRO A 35 -20.85 -13.08 25.56
C PRO A 35 -20.95 -11.95 26.60
N ARG A 36 -21.93 -12.06 27.50
CA ARG A 36 -22.21 -11.00 28.50
C ARG A 36 -21.11 -10.90 29.54
N GLU A 37 -20.41 -11.97 29.79
CA GLU A 37 -19.34 -12.09 30.78
C GLU A 37 -18.18 -11.15 30.51
N ASP A 38 -17.81 -10.99 29.24
CA ASP A 38 -16.72 -10.12 28.80
C ASP A 38 -17.16 -8.67 28.57
N ALA A 39 -18.47 -8.39 28.64
CA ALA A 39 -19.09 -7.14 28.26
C ALA A 39 -19.67 -6.34 29.42
N ALA A 40 -19.63 -6.88 30.66
CA ALA A 40 -20.31 -6.35 31.84
C ALA A 40 -19.34 -5.56 32.74
N PHE A 41 -19.79 -4.40 33.25
CA PHE A 41 -18.99 -3.51 34.10
C PHE A 41 -19.83 -2.97 35.27
N CYS A 42 -19.19 -2.76 36.44
CA CYS A 42 -19.86 -2.20 37.59
C CYS A 42 -19.99 -0.67 37.53
N SER A 43 -19.15 0.03 36.74
CA SER A 43 -19.15 1.49 36.60
C SER A 43 -18.55 1.93 35.26
N GLN A 44 -18.80 3.19 34.89
CA GLN A 44 -18.17 3.82 33.71
C GLN A 44 -16.65 3.90 33.83
N ASP A 45 -16.11 4.03 35.03
CA ASP A 45 -14.67 4.11 35.27
C ASP A 45 -14.01 2.74 35.01
N CYS A 46 -14.62 1.66 35.46
CA CYS A 46 -14.18 0.31 35.15
C CYS A 46 -14.24 0.02 33.64
N PHE A 47 -15.27 0.51 32.96
CA PHE A 47 -15.37 0.40 31.50
C PHE A 47 -14.27 1.20 30.79
N ARG A 48 -14.06 2.47 31.14
CA ARG A 48 -13.00 3.31 30.56
C ARG A 48 -11.60 2.72 30.79
N ALA A 49 -11.32 2.26 32.02
CA ALA A 49 -10.04 1.66 32.38
C ALA A 49 -9.75 0.33 31.65
N SER A 50 -10.78 -0.32 31.12
CA SER A 50 -10.66 -1.57 30.36
C SER A 50 -10.67 -1.33 28.85
N TRP A 51 -10.90 -0.11 28.38
CA TRP A 51 -11.22 0.17 26.99
C TRP A 51 -10.14 -0.27 26.00
N SER A 52 -8.87 -0.09 26.31
CA SER A 52 -7.74 -0.48 25.45
C SER A 52 -7.70 -1.99 25.16
N SER A 53 -7.97 -2.83 26.17
CA SER A 53 -8.07 -4.28 25.99
C SER A 53 -9.45 -4.71 25.49
N HIS A 54 -10.52 -4.07 25.96
CA HIS A 54 -11.90 -4.41 25.62
C HIS A 54 -12.23 -4.16 24.13
N LYS A 55 -11.74 -3.07 23.53
CA LYS A 55 -11.97 -2.80 22.09
C LYS A 55 -11.41 -3.88 21.17
N SER A 56 -10.39 -4.64 21.61
CA SER A 56 -9.83 -5.74 20.82
C SER A 56 -10.82 -6.90 20.65
N ILE A 57 -11.74 -7.08 21.60
CA ILE A 57 -12.82 -8.08 21.53
C ILE A 57 -13.79 -7.72 20.40
N HIS A 58 -14.11 -6.43 20.23
CA HIS A 58 -14.96 -5.97 19.12
C HIS A 58 -14.31 -6.18 17.75
N LEU A 59 -12.99 -5.98 17.66
CA LEU A 59 -12.23 -6.20 16.43
C LEU A 59 -12.21 -7.69 16.07
N LYS A 60 -11.92 -8.57 17.05
CA LYS A 60 -11.95 -10.02 16.84
C LYS A 60 -13.33 -10.52 16.43
N ALA A 61 -14.39 -10.01 17.06
CA ALA A 61 -15.77 -10.41 16.73
C ALA A 61 -16.18 -9.98 15.32
N LYS A 62 -15.74 -8.80 14.86
CA LYS A 62 -15.98 -8.36 13.47
C LYS A 62 -15.25 -9.22 12.44
N LEU A 63 -14.07 -9.76 12.80
CA LEU A 63 -13.30 -10.66 11.94
C LEU A 63 -13.86 -12.08 11.87
N LEU A 64 -14.60 -12.50 12.92
CA LEU A 64 -15.14 -13.86 13.06
C LEU A 64 -16.63 -13.96 12.72
N SER A 65 -17.36 -12.85 12.58
CA SER A 65 -18.77 -12.85 12.21
C SER A 65 -18.91 -13.20 10.73
N PRO A 66 -19.59 -14.32 10.36
CA PRO A 66 -20.01 -14.50 8.99
C PRO A 66 -20.97 -13.34 8.66
N THR A 67 -20.69 -12.61 7.57
CA THR A 67 -21.64 -11.64 7.02
C THR A 67 -22.96 -12.35 6.76
N PRO A 68 -24.11 -11.82 7.23
CA PRO A 68 -25.40 -12.38 6.86
C PRO A 68 -25.52 -12.24 5.33
N GLU A 69 -25.69 -13.35 4.65
CA GLU A 69 -26.09 -13.37 3.25
C GLU A 69 -27.42 -12.62 3.13
N ASN A 70 -27.39 -11.47 2.49
CA ASN A 70 -28.57 -10.66 2.26
C ASN A 70 -29.29 -11.24 1.02
N PRO A 71 -30.51 -11.76 1.11
CA PRO A 71 -31.21 -12.43 -0.02
C PRO A 71 -31.47 -11.52 -1.23
N ARG A 72 -31.17 -10.22 -1.13
CA ARG A 72 -31.32 -9.24 -2.22
C ARG A 72 -30.11 -9.12 -3.15
N GLU A 73 -28.97 -9.76 -2.85
CA GLU A 73 -27.76 -9.69 -3.68
C GLU A 73 -27.78 -10.58 -4.93
N GLN A 74 -28.80 -11.44 -5.08
CA GLN A 74 -28.85 -12.42 -6.18
C GLN A 74 -29.29 -11.85 -7.54
N ASN A 75 -29.53 -10.54 -7.70
CA ASN A 75 -30.15 -10.01 -8.93
C ASN A 75 -29.42 -8.84 -9.63
N LEU A 76 -28.12 -8.64 -9.39
CA LEU A 76 -27.37 -7.53 -10.02
C LEU A 76 -26.52 -7.93 -11.22
N GLY A 77 -26.63 -9.16 -11.74
CA GLY A 77 -25.92 -9.57 -12.96
C GLY A 77 -24.39 -9.49 -12.87
N LEU A 78 -23.84 -9.38 -11.66
CA LEU A 78 -22.42 -9.45 -11.43
C LEU A 78 -21.96 -10.91 -11.56
N PRO A 79 -20.81 -11.17 -12.16
CA PRO A 79 -20.24 -12.50 -12.19
C PRO A 79 -20.17 -13.08 -10.78
N ASN A 80 -20.43 -14.36 -10.62
CA ASN A 80 -20.45 -15.09 -9.33
C ASN A 80 -19.05 -15.20 -8.69
N ASP A 81 -18.05 -14.49 -9.20
CA ASP A 81 -16.63 -14.53 -8.86
C ASP A 81 -16.21 -13.59 -7.73
N GLY A 82 -17.12 -12.77 -7.21
CA GLY A 82 -16.87 -11.96 -6.03
C GLY A 82 -16.13 -10.63 -6.26
N TRP A 83 -16.21 -10.05 -7.46
CA TRP A 83 -15.73 -8.70 -7.73
C TRP A 83 -16.43 -7.66 -6.86
N LEU A 84 -15.64 -6.87 -6.14
CA LEU A 84 -16.11 -5.82 -5.23
C LEU A 84 -15.24 -4.57 -5.35
N TYR A 85 -15.80 -3.41 -5.03
CA TYR A 85 -15.03 -2.17 -4.91
C TYR A 85 -14.27 -2.13 -3.58
N CYS A 86 -13.05 -1.64 -3.60
CA CYS A 86 -12.22 -1.46 -2.42
C CYS A 86 -12.37 -0.03 -1.88
N LEU A 87 -12.47 0.10 -0.57
CA LEU A 87 -12.46 1.37 0.15
C LEU A 87 -11.53 1.29 1.35
N ARG A 88 -10.99 2.46 1.75
CA ARG A 88 -10.16 2.61 2.95
C ARG A 88 -8.96 1.65 2.98
N LYS A 89 -8.01 1.84 2.07
CA LYS A 89 -6.77 1.05 1.98
C LYS A 89 -7.02 -0.45 1.83
N GLY A 90 -7.99 -0.84 1.02
CA GLY A 90 -8.31 -2.26 0.80
C GLY A 90 -8.98 -2.98 1.97
N GLN A 91 -9.27 -2.31 3.08
CA GLN A 91 -9.84 -2.95 4.28
C GLN A 91 -11.37 -3.12 4.22
N SER A 92 -12.06 -2.29 3.45
CA SER A 92 -13.51 -2.32 3.29
C SER A 92 -13.88 -2.50 1.83
N ARG A 93 -14.77 -3.45 1.54
CA ARG A 93 -15.30 -3.72 0.21
C ARG A 93 -16.77 -3.33 0.15
N THR A 94 -17.21 -2.78 -0.98
CA THR A 94 -18.59 -2.34 -1.20
C THR A 94 -19.02 -2.64 -2.63
N LEU A 95 -20.32 -2.83 -2.85
CA LEU A 95 -20.92 -2.97 -4.17
C LEU A 95 -21.23 -1.61 -4.84
N LYS A 96 -21.05 -0.50 -4.13
CA LYS A 96 -21.38 0.84 -4.62
C LYS A 96 -20.13 1.70 -4.67
N ILE A 97 -19.89 2.35 -5.82
CA ILE A 97 -18.91 3.42 -5.95
C ILE A 97 -19.41 4.62 -5.12
N PRO A 98 -18.59 5.15 -4.20
CA PRO A 98 -18.97 6.33 -3.43
C PRO A 98 -19.07 7.57 -4.33
N HIS A 99 -19.84 8.55 -3.89
CA HIS A 99 -19.79 9.88 -4.51
C HIS A 99 -18.42 10.51 -4.22
N PHE A 100 -17.75 10.93 -5.28
CA PHE A 100 -16.43 11.55 -5.21
C PHE A 100 -16.28 12.51 -6.39
N ASP A 101 -15.55 13.58 -6.17
CA ASP A 101 -15.23 14.57 -7.20
C ASP A 101 -13.98 14.11 -7.97
N TRP A 102 -14.20 13.30 -8.99
CA TRP A 102 -13.16 12.62 -9.77
C TRP A 102 -12.35 13.62 -10.59
N THR A 103 -11.03 13.50 -10.55
CA THR A 103 -10.11 14.43 -11.23
C THR A 103 -9.91 14.11 -12.72
N GLY A 104 -9.98 12.82 -13.08
CA GLY A 104 -9.79 12.33 -14.45
C GLY A 104 -10.94 11.44 -14.94
N THR A 105 -10.68 10.63 -15.95
CA THR A 105 -11.65 9.73 -16.58
C THR A 105 -11.77 8.40 -15.89
N LEU A 106 -10.74 7.97 -15.18
CA LEU A 106 -10.73 6.68 -14.50
C LEU A 106 -11.70 6.64 -13.33
N ARG A 107 -12.20 5.44 -13.08
CA ARG A 107 -13.07 5.08 -11.96
C ARG A 107 -12.59 3.75 -11.41
N PRO A 108 -12.75 3.46 -10.11
CA PRO A 108 -12.48 2.13 -9.58
C PRO A 108 -13.45 1.13 -10.20
N TYR A 109 -12.92 -0.02 -10.57
CA TYR A 109 -13.69 -1.18 -11.02
C TYR A 109 -13.78 -2.19 -9.89
N PRO A 110 -14.70 -3.18 -10.00
CA PRO A 110 -14.73 -4.28 -9.06
C PRO A 110 -13.38 -5.01 -8.99
N ILE A 111 -12.99 -5.40 -7.79
CA ILE A 111 -11.76 -6.16 -7.52
C ILE A 111 -12.07 -7.60 -7.18
N SER A 112 -11.18 -8.52 -7.52
CA SER A 112 -11.28 -9.94 -7.19
C SER A 112 -11.15 -10.20 -5.68
N LYS A 113 -11.43 -11.42 -5.26
CA LYS A 113 -11.12 -11.88 -3.89
C LYS A 113 -9.61 -11.86 -3.68
N ARG A 114 -9.20 -11.56 -2.44
CA ARG A 114 -7.78 -11.63 -2.06
C ARG A 114 -7.22 -13.02 -2.39
N ARG A 115 -6.11 -13.04 -3.12
CA ARG A 115 -5.37 -14.27 -3.42
C ARG A 115 -4.67 -14.77 -2.15
N SER A 116 -4.53 -16.07 -2.01
CA SER A 116 -3.88 -16.69 -0.86
C SER A 116 -2.42 -16.99 -1.17
N VAL A 117 -1.55 -16.71 -0.20
CA VAL A 117 -0.15 -17.12 -0.25
C VAL A 117 -0.04 -18.50 0.42
N PRO A 118 0.65 -19.49 -0.17
CA PRO A 118 0.86 -20.80 0.44
C PRO A 118 1.51 -20.70 1.82
N ALA A 119 1.04 -21.51 2.78
CA ALA A 119 1.45 -21.44 4.18
C ALA A 119 2.95 -21.78 4.44
N HIS A 120 3.65 -22.36 3.45
CA HIS A 120 5.09 -22.64 3.56
C HIS A 120 5.97 -21.46 3.13
N ILE A 121 5.38 -20.36 2.66
CA ILE A 121 6.10 -19.14 2.31
C ILE A 121 6.11 -18.22 3.51
N ASP A 122 7.32 -17.83 3.93
CA ASP A 122 7.49 -16.86 5.01
C ASP A 122 6.93 -15.50 4.60
N LEU A 123 6.04 -14.97 5.45
CA LEU A 123 5.40 -13.67 5.22
C LEU A 123 6.11 -12.60 6.05
N PRO A 124 6.39 -11.42 5.49
CA PRO A 124 6.82 -10.28 6.28
C PRO A 124 5.71 -9.86 7.25
N ASP A 125 6.08 -9.19 8.33
CA ASP A 125 5.18 -8.82 9.43
C ASP A 125 3.98 -7.96 8.98
N TRP A 126 4.16 -7.15 7.94
CA TRP A 126 3.13 -6.29 7.35
C TRP A 126 2.17 -7.01 6.38
N ALA A 127 2.49 -8.23 5.93
CA ALA A 127 1.68 -8.93 4.91
C ALA A 127 0.26 -9.28 5.36
N ILE A 128 0.00 -9.34 6.67
CA ILE A 128 -1.31 -9.72 7.23
C ILE A 128 -2.30 -8.56 7.17
N ASP A 129 -1.86 -7.35 7.56
CA ASP A 129 -2.72 -6.17 7.76
C ASP A 129 -2.24 -4.91 7.03
N GLY A 130 -1.14 -4.99 6.29
CA GLY A 130 -0.53 -3.87 5.58
C GLY A 130 0.18 -2.87 6.50
N ILE A 131 0.38 -3.21 7.78
CA ILE A 131 0.98 -2.31 8.77
C ILE A 131 2.31 -2.90 9.23
N PRO A 132 3.45 -2.27 8.88
CA PRO A 132 4.74 -2.70 9.41
C PRO A 132 4.76 -2.67 10.94
N LYS A 133 5.19 -3.76 11.56
CA LYS A 133 5.26 -3.90 13.03
C LYS A 133 6.64 -3.47 13.53
N ILE A 134 7.13 -2.38 13.02
CA ILE A 134 8.41 -1.81 13.43
C ILE A 134 8.27 -1.38 14.88
N GLU A 135 9.20 -1.81 15.74
CA GLU A 135 9.26 -1.31 17.10
C GLU A 135 9.37 0.23 17.08
N PRO A 136 8.51 0.97 17.82
CA PRO A 136 8.47 2.42 17.78
C PRO A 136 9.80 3.11 18.11
N TYR A 137 10.73 2.38 18.69
CA TYR A 137 12.06 2.86 19.11
C TYR A 137 13.21 2.27 18.29
N SER A 138 12.93 1.60 17.16
CA SER A 138 13.98 1.07 16.29
C SER A 138 14.79 2.21 15.67
N ASP A 139 16.09 2.19 15.86
CA ASP A 139 17.03 3.13 15.26
C ASP A 139 16.96 3.11 13.72
N LEU A 140 16.55 1.97 13.12
CA LEU A 140 16.41 1.80 11.67
C LEU A 140 15.37 2.74 11.05
N GLN A 141 14.46 3.32 11.82
CA GLN A 141 13.55 4.35 11.33
C GLN A 141 14.22 5.70 11.09
N HIS A 142 15.32 5.97 11.78
CA HIS A 142 15.96 7.29 11.83
C HIS A 142 17.42 7.27 11.41
N VAL A 143 18.08 6.11 11.51
CA VAL A 143 19.49 5.94 11.16
C VAL A 143 19.58 5.19 9.84
N VAL A 144 20.32 5.77 8.88
CA VAL A 144 20.55 5.12 7.58
C VAL A 144 21.57 4.00 7.78
N GLU A 145 21.11 2.77 7.67
CA GLU A 145 21.90 1.56 7.86
C GLU A 145 22.97 1.39 6.79
N ILE A 146 24.16 0.94 7.18
CA ILE A 146 25.18 0.43 6.26
C ILE A 146 25.07 -1.07 6.23
N LYS A 147 24.69 -1.62 5.09
CA LYS A 147 24.45 -3.06 4.91
C LYS A 147 25.73 -3.87 4.99
N THR A 148 25.65 -5.02 5.62
CA THR A 148 26.70 -6.03 5.61
C THR A 148 26.83 -6.67 4.22
N PRO A 149 27.98 -7.29 3.89
CA PRO A 149 28.13 -8.03 2.64
C PRO A 149 27.08 -9.11 2.42
N ASP A 150 26.63 -9.78 3.49
CA ASP A 150 25.58 -10.80 3.42
C ASP A 150 24.20 -10.17 3.09
N GLN A 151 23.83 -9.08 3.76
CA GLN A 151 22.61 -8.35 3.45
C GLN A 151 22.63 -7.87 1.98
N ILE A 152 23.74 -7.33 1.50
CA ILE A 152 23.90 -6.89 0.10
C ILE A 152 23.72 -8.06 -0.86
N ALA A 153 24.30 -9.22 -0.57
CA ALA A 153 24.16 -10.41 -1.41
C ALA A 153 22.70 -10.88 -1.48
N ARG A 154 22.01 -10.95 -0.33
CA ARG A 154 20.57 -11.27 -0.25
C ARG A 154 19.71 -10.26 -1.02
N MET A 155 19.95 -8.96 -0.85
CA MET A 155 19.23 -7.90 -1.56
C MET A 155 19.45 -7.98 -3.09
N ARG A 156 20.67 -8.26 -3.56
CA ARG A 156 20.92 -8.46 -4.99
C ARG A 156 20.11 -9.62 -5.57
N GLU A 157 19.99 -10.72 -4.82
CA GLU A 157 19.15 -11.86 -5.23
C GLU A 157 17.67 -11.49 -5.23
N THR A 158 17.19 -10.81 -4.20
CA THR A 158 15.80 -10.34 -4.09
C THR A 158 15.43 -9.39 -5.23
N CYS A 159 16.29 -8.41 -5.54
CA CYS A 159 16.06 -7.48 -6.66
C CYS A 159 16.07 -8.19 -8.02
N ARG A 160 16.91 -9.24 -8.19
CA ARG A 160 16.88 -10.06 -9.41
C ARG A 160 15.55 -10.78 -9.57
N ILE A 161 15.02 -11.34 -8.47
CA ILE A 161 13.69 -11.98 -8.47
C ILE A 161 12.61 -10.94 -8.79
N ALA A 162 12.65 -9.77 -8.15
CA ALA A 162 11.71 -8.69 -8.43
C ALA A 162 11.74 -8.25 -9.91
N ARG A 163 12.93 -8.17 -10.52
CA ARG A 163 13.08 -7.90 -11.97
C ARG A 163 12.44 -8.98 -12.84
N GLU A 164 12.66 -10.25 -12.52
CA GLU A 164 12.05 -11.38 -13.26
C GLU A 164 10.52 -11.36 -13.17
N VAL A 165 9.97 -10.98 -12.02
CA VAL A 165 8.53 -10.81 -11.80
C VAL A 165 7.98 -9.65 -12.65
N LEU A 166 8.64 -8.51 -12.64
CA LEU A 166 8.24 -7.34 -13.44
C LEU A 166 8.32 -7.64 -14.95
N ASP A 167 9.34 -8.39 -15.38
CA ASP A 167 9.46 -8.86 -16.77
C ASP A 167 8.33 -9.85 -17.15
N ALA A 168 7.86 -10.68 -16.20
CA ALA A 168 6.71 -11.54 -16.43
C ALA A 168 5.42 -10.74 -16.62
N ALA A 169 5.21 -9.71 -15.80
CA ALA A 169 4.10 -8.77 -15.96
C ALA A 169 4.16 -8.04 -17.31
N ALA A 170 5.32 -7.52 -17.68
CA ALA A 170 5.54 -6.80 -18.95
C ALA A 170 5.12 -7.62 -20.17
N ARG A 171 5.38 -8.92 -20.16
CA ARG A 171 5.05 -9.82 -21.29
C ARG A 171 3.55 -9.98 -21.55
N VAL A 172 2.71 -9.73 -20.58
CA VAL A 172 1.23 -9.89 -20.71
C VAL A 172 0.50 -8.58 -20.97
N ILE A 173 1.18 -7.42 -20.82
CA ILE A 173 0.59 -6.10 -21.03
C ILE A 173 0.20 -5.91 -22.49
N ARG A 174 -1.09 -5.71 -22.75
CA ARG A 174 -1.69 -5.45 -24.07
C ARG A 174 -3.09 -4.89 -23.92
N PRO A 175 -3.66 -4.26 -24.97
CA PRO A 175 -5.08 -3.90 -24.94
C PRO A 175 -5.97 -5.10 -24.64
N GLY A 176 -6.98 -4.89 -23.79
CA GLY A 176 -7.99 -5.89 -23.42
C GLY A 176 -7.66 -6.75 -22.21
N ILE A 177 -6.41 -6.78 -21.71
CA ILE A 177 -6.09 -7.41 -20.42
C ILE A 177 -6.55 -6.51 -19.27
N THR A 178 -6.95 -7.09 -18.15
CA THR A 178 -7.28 -6.35 -16.93
C THR A 178 -6.04 -6.17 -16.04
N THR A 179 -6.06 -5.16 -15.18
CA THR A 179 -5.00 -5.00 -14.18
C THR A 179 -5.01 -6.13 -13.15
N ASP A 180 -6.18 -6.75 -12.88
CA ASP A 180 -6.28 -7.95 -12.03
C ASP A 180 -5.64 -9.21 -12.68
N GLU A 181 -5.71 -9.34 -14.00
CA GLU A 181 -5.00 -10.43 -14.72
C GLU A 181 -3.49 -10.23 -14.67
N ILE A 182 -2.99 -9.00 -14.73
CA ILE A 182 -1.56 -8.68 -14.51
C ILE A 182 -1.17 -9.04 -13.07
N ASP A 183 -1.99 -8.65 -12.07
CA ASP A 183 -1.79 -9.01 -10.68
C ASP A 183 -1.76 -10.53 -10.46
N ALA A 184 -2.58 -11.30 -11.20
CA ALA A 184 -2.55 -12.76 -11.14
C ALA A 184 -1.19 -13.32 -11.57
N VAL A 185 -0.62 -12.83 -12.67
CA VAL A 185 0.71 -13.23 -13.14
C VAL A 185 1.79 -12.88 -12.12
N VAL A 186 1.70 -11.69 -11.55
CA VAL A 186 2.66 -11.24 -10.54
C VAL A 186 2.47 -11.98 -9.22
N HIS A 187 1.22 -12.28 -8.82
CA HIS A 187 0.95 -13.06 -7.62
C HIS A 187 1.48 -14.50 -7.70
N GLU A 188 1.38 -15.14 -8.87
CA GLU A 188 2.01 -16.46 -9.10
C GLU A 188 3.54 -16.38 -8.97
N ALA A 189 4.13 -15.25 -9.27
CA ALA A 189 5.54 -14.97 -9.13
C ALA A 189 5.87 -14.26 -7.79
N THR A 190 5.02 -13.29 -7.32
CA THR A 190 5.01 -12.55 -6.03
C THR A 190 3.85 -11.52 -5.98
N ILE A 191 3.76 -10.59 -5.02
CA ILE A 191 2.64 -9.63 -4.83
C ILE A 191 2.98 -8.27 -5.46
N ALA A 192 2.06 -7.66 -6.25
CA ALA A 192 2.27 -6.36 -6.92
C ALA A 192 1.05 -5.41 -6.93
N ALA A 193 1.31 -4.14 -7.28
CA ALA A 193 0.33 -3.09 -7.57
C ALA A 193 0.40 -2.67 -9.05
N ALA A 194 -0.71 -2.13 -9.63
CA ALA A 194 -0.76 -1.60 -10.99
C ALA A 194 -1.48 -0.24 -11.04
N SER A 195 -0.82 0.79 -11.62
CA SER A 195 -1.30 2.16 -11.73
C SER A 195 -1.48 2.58 -13.19
N VAL A 196 -2.66 3.09 -13.58
CA VAL A 196 -3.02 3.40 -14.98
C VAL A 196 -3.21 4.92 -15.17
N ASN A 197 -2.67 5.48 -16.26
CA ASN A 197 -2.84 6.86 -16.73
C ASN A 197 -2.63 7.94 -15.65
N GLU A 198 -3.72 8.51 -15.09
CA GLU A 198 -3.70 9.53 -14.05
C GLU A 198 -3.42 9.00 -12.64
N VAL A 199 -3.35 7.68 -12.45
CA VAL A 199 -2.92 7.08 -11.18
C VAL A 199 -1.42 7.27 -11.06
N ILE A 200 -0.99 7.96 -10.00
CA ILE A 200 0.42 8.25 -9.71
C ILE A 200 1.10 6.99 -9.16
N CYS A 201 0.52 6.43 -8.09
CA CYS A 201 1.01 5.23 -7.42
C CYS A 201 -0.10 4.55 -6.62
N HIS A 202 0.17 3.36 -6.06
CA HIS A 202 -0.72 2.59 -5.22
C HIS A 202 -2.05 2.21 -5.91
N GLY A 203 -2.06 2.09 -7.24
CA GLY A 203 -3.23 1.59 -7.97
C GLY A 203 -3.60 0.19 -7.50
N ILE A 204 -4.88 -0.02 -7.16
CA ILE A 204 -5.38 -1.35 -6.79
C ILE A 204 -5.78 -2.07 -8.08
N PRO A 205 -5.19 -3.24 -8.39
CA PRO A 205 -5.59 -4.04 -9.54
C PRO A 205 -7.08 -4.39 -9.51
N ASP A 206 -7.77 -4.21 -10.64
CA ASP A 206 -9.20 -4.37 -10.75
C ASP A 206 -9.63 -4.94 -12.13
N ALA A 207 -10.94 -5.03 -12.36
CA ALA A 207 -11.53 -5.58 -13.59
C ALA A 207 -11.49 -4.62 -14.80
N ARG A 208 -10.87 -3.43 -14.68
CA ARG A 208 -10.72 -2.52 -15.82
C ARG A 208 -9.79 -3.13 -16.87
N LYS A 209 -10.29 -3.22 -18.10
CA LYS A 209 -9.46 -3.61 -19.25
C LYS A 209 -8.59 -2.44 -19.67
N LEU A 210 -7.32 -2.70 -19.92
CA LEU A 210 -6.43 -1.75 -20.55
C LEU A 210 -6.86 -1.47 -21.98
N GLU A 211 -6.82 -0.21 -22.36
CA GLU A 211 -7.23 0.29 -23.67
C GLU A 211 -5.99 0.65 -24.53
N ASP A 212 -6.15 0.60 -25.84
CA ASP A 212 -5.12 1.09 -26.76
C ASP A 212 -4.84 2.57 -26.49
N GLY A 213 -3.60 2.91 -26.23
CA GLY A 213 -3.19 4.26 -25.84
C GLY A 213 -3.03 4.49 -24.34
N ASP A 214 -3.37 3.54 -23.45
CA ASP A 214 -3.07 3.64 -22.03
C ASP A 214 -1.55 3.60 -21.77
N ILE A 215 -1.13 4.17 -20.64
CA ILE A 215 0.14 3.86 -20.01
C ILE A 215 -0.16 3.17 -18.67
N VAL A 216 0.60 2.16 -18.30
CA VAL A 216 0.42 1.42 -17.04
C VAL A 216 1.75 1.26 -16.32
N ASN A 217 1.82 1.68 -15.07
CA ASN A 217 2.94 1.37 -14.19
C ASN A 217 2.64 0.08 -13.44
N VAL A 218 3.61 -0.81 -13.40
CA VAL A 218 3.58 -2.03 -12.57
C VAL A 218 4.69 -1.91 -11.55
N ASP A 219 4.30 -1.98 -10.29
CA ASP A 219 5.14 -1.79 -9.12
C ASP A 219 5.24 -3.11 -8.34
N VAL A 220 6.47 -3.58 -8.13
CA VAL A 220 6.76 -4.92 -7.59
C VAL A 220 7.71 -4.83 -6.42
N THR A 221 7.22 -5.20 -5.24
CA THR A 221 8.05 -5.40 -4.06
C THR A 221 8.16 -6.89 -3.74
N VAL A 222 9.37 -7.39 -3.66
CA VAL A 222 9.66 -8.78 -3.24
C VAL A 222 10.31 -8.79 -1.87
N CYS A 223 9.81 -9.63 -0.98
CA CYS A 223 10.48 -9.99 0.28
C CYS A 223 11.05 -11.41 0.17
N TYR A 224 12.38 -11.55 0.18
CA TYR A 224 13.05 -12.83 0.10
C TYR A 224 14.24 -12.91 1.05
N LYS A 225 14.38 -14.00 1.77
CA LYS A 225 15.44 -14.19 2.79
C LYS A 225 15.50 -13.04 3.81
N GLY A 226 14.35 -12.49 4.19
CA GLY A 226 14.22 -11.42 5.18
C GLY A 226 14.68 -10.04 4.72
N VAL A 227 14.84 -9.80 3.42
CA VAL A 227 15.16 -8.49 2.83
C VAL A 227 14.24 -8.16 1.68
N HIS A 228 14.04 -6.87 1.40
CA HIS A 228 13.18 -6.38 0.34
C HIS A 228 13.97 -5.91 -0.88
N GLY A 229 13.33 -6.04 -2.05
CA GLY A 229 13.75 -5.42 -3.29
C GLY A 229 12.52 -4.84 -3.97
N ASP A 230 12.64 -3.59 -4.41
CA ASP A 230 11.54 -2.77 -4.90
C ASP A 230 11.90 -2.14 -6.23
N LEU A 231 11.00 -2.22 -7.21
CA LEU A 231 11.17 -1.61 -8.52
C LEU A 231 9.84 -1.49 -9.26
N ASN A 232 9.72 -0.47 -10.09
CA ASN A 232 8.59 -0.33 -10.99
C ASN A 232 9.01 0.22 -12.36
N GLU A 233 8.15 0.00 -13.35
CA GLU A 233 8.27 0.56 -14.69
C GLU A 233 6.89 0.96 -15.24
N THR A 234 6.88 2.02 -16.05
CA THR A 234 5.72 2.42 -16.84
C THR A 234 5.81 1.86 -18.25
N PHE A 235 4.79 1.10 -18.66
CA PHE A 235 4.68 0.43 -19.95
C PHE A 235 3.65 1.11 -20.85
N PHE A 236 3.84 1.00 -22.15
CA PHE A 236 2.87 1.43 -23.17
C PHE A 236 1.88 0.29 -23.46
N VAL A 237 0.61 0.65 -23.61
CA VAL A 237 -0.45 -0.29 -24.01
C VAL A 237 -0.87 0.03 -25.43
N GLY A 238 -0.39 -0.76 -26.39
CA GLY A 238 -0.66 -0.52 -27.81
C GLY A 238 -0.06 0.80 -28.34
N ASN A 239 -0.85 1.59 -29.06
CA ASN A 239 -0.41 2.83 -29.72
C ASN A 239 -0.63 4.05 -28.83
N VAL A 240 0.41 4.48 -28.13
CA VAL A 240 0.37 5.60 -27.19
C VAL A 240 0.72 6.91 -27.89
N ASP A 241 0.05 7.99 -27.52
CA ASP A 241 0.27 9.33 -28.07
C ASP A 241 1.68 9.90 -27.73
N GLU A 242 2.16 10.85 -28.55
CA GLU A 242 3.51 11.41 -28.43
C GLU A 242 3.75 12.20 -27.12
N ALA A 243 2.69 12.78 -26.53
CA ALA A 243 2.83 13.50 -25.26
C ALA A 243 3.08 12.51 -24.12
N SER A 244 2.39 11.38 -24.13
CA SER A 244 2.59 10.30 -23.17
C SER A 244 3.93 9.58 -23.35
N LYS A 245 4.36 9.36 -24.59
CA LYS A 245 5.71 8.84 -24.85
C LYS A 245 6.79 9.76 -24.28
N ARG A 246 6.66 11.09 -24.49
CA ARG A 246 7.59 12.08 -23.91
C ARG A 246 7.55 12.08 -22.39
N LEU A 247 6.37 11.95 -21.78
CA LEU A 247 6.24 11.84 -20.32
C LEU A 247 7.02 10.63 -19.80
N VAL A 248 6.76 9.45 -20.35
CA VAL A 248 7.41 8.20 -19.91
C VAL A 248 8.93 8.26 -20.16
N GLN A 249 9.35 8.73 -21.32
CA GLN A 249 10.77 8.90 -21.63
C GLN A 249 11.48 9.86 -20.67
N CYS A 250 10.87 11.03 -20.39
CA CYS A 250 11.44 12.00 -19.45
C CYS A 250 11.50 11.44 -18.03
N THR A 251 10.51 10.65 -17.60
CA THR A 251 10.50 10.02 -16.29
C THR A 251 11.63 9.00 -16.16
N TYR A 252 11.83 8.17 -17.17
CA TYR A 252 12.96 7.25 -17.24
C TYR A 252 14.30 7.99 -17.18
N GLU A 253 14.45 9.06 -17.97
CA GLU A 253 15.66 9.89 -17.95
C GLU A 253 15.90 10.59 -16.60
N CYS A 254 14.84 10.95 -15.88
CA CYS A 254 14.95 11.46 -14.50
C CYS A 254 15.59 10.42 -13.57
N LEU A 255 15.13 9.16 -13.65
CA LEU A 255 15.68 8.05 -12.89
C LEU A 255 17.16 7.83 -13.26
N GLU A 256 17.48 7.68 -14.54
CA GLU A 256 18.85 7.43 -15.02
C GLU A 256 19.86 8.51 -14.58
N LYS A 257 19.46 9.79 -14.68
CA LYS A 257 20.28 10.91 -14.22
C LYS A 257 20.50 10.91 -12.72
N ALA A 258 19.48 10.53 -11.96
CA ALA A 258 19.56 10.38 -10.51
C ALA A 258 20.49 9.21 -10.13
N ILE A 259 20.35 8.07 -10.79
CA ILE A 259 21.23 6.89 -10.62
C ILE A 259 22.70 7.23 -10.90
N ALA A 260 22.97 7.99 -11.96
CA ALA A 260 24.33 8.41 -12.32
C ALA A 260 24.99 9.27 -11.23
N ALA A 261 24.21 9.94 -10.39
CA ALA A 261 24.71 10.76 -9.29
C ALA A 261 24.94 9.96 -7.98
N VAL A 262 24.48 8.72 -7.89
CA VAL A 262 24.60 7.89 -6.68
C VAL A 262 26.05 7.48 -6.45
N LYS A 263 26.68 8.10 -5.47
CA LYS A 263 28.04 7.75 -5.01
C LYS A 263 28.29 8.27 -3.59
N PRO A 264 29.24 7.71 -2.84
CA PRO A 264 29.62 8.23 -1.54
C PRO A 264 30.00 9.71 -1.60
N GLY A 265 29.51 10.50 -0.62
CA GLY A 265 29.78 11.95 -0.54
C GLY A 265 28.69 12.83 -1.13
N VAL A 266 27.79 12.32 -1.98
CA VAL A 266 26.65 13.06 -2.52
C VAL A 266 25.56 13.21 -1.46
N ARG A 267 24.91 14.36 -1.37
CA ARG A 267 23.81 14.58 -0.44
C ARG A 267 22.53 13.98 -1.00
N PHE A 268 21.71 13.38 -0.15
CA PHE A 268 20.42 12.80 -0.59
C PHE A 268 19.52 13.82 -1.32
N ARG A 269 19.49 15.08 -0.88
CA ARG A 269 18.69 16.13 -1.53
C ARG A 269 19.10 16.44 -2.98
N GLU A 270 20.36 16.16 -3.37
CA GLU A 270 20.84 16.43 -4.75
C GLU A 270 20.11 15.55 -5.77
N ILE A 271 19.62 14.36 -5.37
CA ILE A 271 18.78 13.51 -6.20
C ILE A 271 17.53 14.26 -6.65
N GLY A 272 16.81 14.88 -5.72
CA GLY A 272 15.62 15.68 -6.04
C GLY A 272 15.93 16.92 -6.90
N GLU A 273 17.08 17.55 -6.68
CA GLU A 273 17.53 18.70 -7.52
C GLU A 273 17.75 18.29 -8.97
N ILE A 274 18.37 17.13 -9.21
CA ILE A 274 18.64 16.57 -10.54
C ILE A 274 17.32 16.23 -11.25
N ILE A 275 16.45 15.46 -10.59
CA ILE A 275 15.15 15.04 -11.12
C ILE A 275 14.28 16.25 -11.44
N ASN A 276 14.12 17.16 -10.48
CA ASN A 276 13.24 18.33 -10.64
C ASN A 276 13.72 19.25 -11.78
N ARG A 277 15.02 19.45 -11.92
CA ARG A 277 15.59 20.24 -13.03
C ARG A 277 15.24 19.61 -14.38
N HIS A 278 15.45 18.30 -14.55
CA HIS A 278 15.20 17.62 -15.82
C HIS A 278 13.71 17.62 -16.19
N ALA A 279 12.84 17.27 -15.24
CA ALA A 279 11.39 17.29 -15.46
C ALA A 279 10.87 18.70 -15.81
N SER A 280 11.33 19.74 -15.08
CA SER A 280 10.92 21.12 -15.31
C SER A 280 11.37 21.65 -16.68
N MET A 281 12.56 21.28 -17.15
CA MET A 281 13.03 21.63 -18.51
C MET A 281 12.19 21.03 -19.61
N SER A 282 11.52 19.89 -19.34
CA SER A 282 10.58 19.23 -20.24
C SER A 282 9.14 19.71 -20.08
N GLY A 283 8.88 20.73 -19.23
CA GLY A 283 7.53 21.26 -18.97
C GLY A 283 6.66 20.33 -18.11
N LEU A 284 7.28 19.39 -17.39
CA LEU A 284 6.64 18.41 -16.53
C LEU A 284 6.85 18.76 -15.05
N SER A 285 6.06 18.19 -14.16
CA SER A 285 6.12 18.45 -12.73
C SER A 285 6.38 17.18 -11.92
N VAL A 286 7.14 17.36 -10.83
CA VAL A 286 7.53 16.28 -9.92
C VAL A 286 6.55 16.22 -8.74
N VAL A 287 5.98 15.06 -8.47
CA VAL A 287 5.12 14.80 -7.30
C VAL A 287 5.91 15.03 -6.01
N ARG A 288 5.25 15.59 -4.98
CA ARG A 288 5.90 15.97 -3.72
C ARG A 288 5.40 15.24 -2.51
N SER A 289 4.30 14.51 -2.63
CA SER A 289 3.65 13.80 -1.52
C SER A 289 4.26 12.44 -1.24
N TYR A 290 5.05 11.94 -2.17
CA TYR A 290 5.76 10.66 -2.10
C TYR A 290 7.25 10.85 -2.33
N CYS A 291 8.05 9.91 -1.84
CA CYS A 291 9.50 9.96 -1.94
C CYS A 291 10.08 8.55 -1.93
N GLY A 292 11.28 8.39 -2.46
CA GLY A 292 12.08 7.20 -2.26
C GLY A 292 12.46 7.03 -0.79
N HIS A 293 12.82 5.84 -0.40
CA HIS A 293 13.03 5.44 0.99
C HIS A 293 14.21 4.48 1.14
N GLY A 294 14.75 4.40 2.34
CA GLY A 294 15.67 3.33 2.70
C GLY A 294 14.96 1.98 2.65
N ILE A 295 15.69 0.94 2.24
CA ILE A 295 15.16 -0.42 2.06
C ILE A 295 16.18 -1.46 2.52
N GLY A 296 15.70 -2.61 2.97
CA GLY A 296 16.52 -3.72 3.44
C GLY A 296 15.68 -4.74 4.17
N GLU A 297 16.01 -5.03 5.42
CA GLU A 297 15.18 -5.88 6.30
C GLU A 297 13.84 -5.20 6.61
N LEU A 298 13.84 -3.86 6.71
CA LEU A 298 12.61 -3.07 6.69
C LEU A 298 12.27 -2.68 5.25
N PHE A 299 10.97 -2.68 4.95
CA PHE A 299 10.48 -2.23 3.63
C PHE A 299 10.67 -0.72 3.47
N HIS A 300 10.21 0.08 4.43
CA HIS A 300 10.40 1.52 4.46
C HIS A 300 11.20 1.93 5.69
N CYS A 301 12.35 2.56 5.49
CA CYS A 301 13.20 3.08 6.57
C CYS A 301 13.95 4.35 6.11
N ALA A 302 14.82 4.88 6.95
CA ALA A 302 15.71 5.97 6.53
C ALA A 302 16.72 5.51 5.47
N PRO A 303 17.08 6.38 4.50
CA PRO A 303 16.72 7.79 4.36
C PRO A 303 15.43 8.02 3.56
N ASN A 304 14.81 9.20 3.71
CA ASN A 304 13.83 9.67 2.73
C ASN A 304 14.54 10.37 1.57
N ILE A 305 14.13 10.07 0.33
CA ILE A 305 14.69 10.61 -0.91
C ILE A 305 13.63 11.42 -1.67
N PRO A 306 13.32 12.67 -1.28
CA PRO A 306 12.40 13.51 -2.04
C PRO A 306 12.93 13.78 -3.45
N HIS A 307 12.07 13.66 -4.46
CA HIS A 307 12.42 13.81 -5.87
C HIS A 307 12.28 15.26 -6.40
N TYR A 308 11.82 16.18 -5.56
CA TYR A 308 11.66 17.61 -5.87
C TYR A 308 12.77 18.46 -5.23
N ALA A 309 12.97 19.68 -5.77
CA ALA A 309 14.02 20.59 -5.28
C ALA A 309 13.51 21.58 -4.22
N THR A 310 12.39 22.27 -4.51
CA THR A 310 11.86 23.31 -3.62
C THR A 310 11.36 22.71 -2.32
N GLU A 311 11.85 23.22 -1.19
CA GLU A 311 11.51 22.73 0.16
C GLU A 311 11.99 21.29 0.47
N ASN A 312 12.90 20.75 -0.32
CA ASN A 312 13.53 19.47 -0.05
C ASN A 312 14.37 19.55 1.24
N LYS A 313 13.88 18.90 2.29
CA LYS A 313 14.50 18.87 3.62
C LYS A 313 15.34 17.61 3.88
N ALA A 314 15.62 16.81 2.85
CA ALA A 314 16.43 15.62 3.01
C ALA A 314 17.81 15.98 3.57
N VAL A 315 18.16 15.31 4.66
CA VAL A 315 19.45 15.48 5.36
C VAL A 315 20.33 14.27 5.11
N GLY A 316 21.63 14.47 5.25
CA GLY A 316 22.62 13.40 5.18
C GLY A 316 23.31 13.30 3.83
N VAL A 317 24.34 12.46 3.84
CA VAL A 317 25.26 12.22 2.74
C VAL A 317 25.33 10.72 2.51
N MET A 318 25.31 10.30 1.26
CA MET A 318 25.42 8.90 0.87
C MET A 318 26.75 8.29 1.34
N LYS A 319 26.69 7.11 1.88
CA LYS A 319 27.84 6.31 2.30
C LYS A 319 27.82 4.95 1.62
N ALA A 320 28.98 4.41 1.33
CA ALA A 320 29.09 3.08 0.77
C ALA A 320 28.40 2.02 1.66
N GLY A 321 27.64 1.14 1.05
CA GLY A 321 26.84 0.10 1.73
C GLY A 321 25.44 0.53 2.13
N GLN A 322 25.03 1.77 1.88
CA GLN A 322 23.64 2.20 2.07
C GLN A 322 22.77 1.77 0.90
N THR A 323 21.51 1.40 1.19
CA THR A 323 20.52 1.02 0.20
C THR A 323 19.25 1.86 0.36
N PHE A 324 18.69 2.28 -0.76
CA PHE A 324 17.48 3.12 -0.82
C PHE A 324 16.83 3.03 -2.20
N THR A 325 15.57 3.44 -2.34
CA THR A 325 14.90 3.54 -3.64
C THR A 325 15.07 4.94 -4.25
N ILE A 326 15.05 5.00 -5.57
CA ILE A 326 14.83 6.22 -6.35
C ILE A 326 13.68 5.93 -7.29
N GLU A 327 12.59 6.68 -7.14
CA GLU A 327 11.27 6.38 -7.73
C GLU A 327 10.54 7.64 -8.22
N PRO A 328 11.11 8.46 -9.13
CA PRO A 328 10.51 9.70 -9.55
C PRO A 328 9.13 9.50 -10.16
N MET A 329 8.13 10.17 -9.60
CA MET A 329 6.76 10.28 -10.10
C MET A 329 6.61 11.62 -10.80
N ILE A 330 6.36 11.58 -12.12
CA ILE A 330 6.34 12.77 -12.99
C ILE A 330 4.95 12.91 -13.62
N ASN A 331 4.38 14.11 -13.51
CA ASN A 331 3.05 14.45 -14.03
C ASN A 331 3.14 15.34 -15.27
N SER A 332 2.26 15.10 -16.24
CA SER A 332 2.05 16.00 -17.40
C SER A 332 1.41 17.33 -17.01
N GLY A 333 0.81 17.40 -15.83
CA GLY A 333 0.09 18.56 -15.32
C GLY A 333 0.67 19.08 -14.01
N VAL A 334 -0.20 19.37 -13.04
CA VAL A 334 0.23 19.86 -11.73
C VAL A 334 0.88 18.75 -10.91
N TRP A 335 1.79 19.13 -10.02
CA TRP A 335 2.51 18.18 -9.15
C TRP A 335 1.64 17.57 -8.03
N ARG A 336 0.45 18.19 -7.76
CA ARG A 336 -0.42 17.79 -6.65
C ARG A 336 -1.14 16.51 -6.96
N ASP A 337 -1.25 15.69 -5.94
CA ASP A 337 -2.04 14.47 -5.91
C ASP A 337 -3.38 14.67 -5.21
N ARG A 338 -4.23 13.69 -5.39
CA ARG A 338 -5.49 13.53 -4.69
C ARG A 338 -5.73 12.05 -4.41
N MET A 339 -6.18 11.73 -3.22
CA MET A 339 -6.42 10.35 -2.84
C MET A 339 -7.85 9.93 -3.16
N TRP A 340 -8.02 8.75 -3.76
CA TRP A 340 -9.32 8.15 -4.01
C TRP A 340 -10.04 7.75 -2.70
N PRO A 341 -11.37 7.45 -2.78
CA PRO A 341 -12.17 7.04 -1.60
C PRO A 341 -11.67 5.78 -0.89
N ASP A 342 -10.85 4.95 -1.56
CA ASP A 342 -10.20 3.79 -0.96
C ASP A 342 -9.15 4.19 0.10
N GLY A 343 -8.75 5.46 0.13
CA GLY A 343 -7.72 5.98 1.04
C GLY A 343 -6.33 5.41 0.77
N TRP A 344 -6.09 4.93 -0.46
CA TRP A 344 -4.84 4.30 -0.88
C TRP A 344 -4.36 4.78 -2.26
N THR A 345 -5.22 4.70 -3.28
CA THR A 345 -4.89 5.08 -4.66
C THR A 345 -4.68 6.59 -4.77
N ALA A 346 -3.50 7.02 -5.19
CA ALA A 346 -3.16 8.41 -5.44
C ALA A 346 -3.29 8.74 -6.93
N VAL A 347 -3.99 9.83 -7.25
CA VAL A 347 -4.19 10.30 -8.62
C VAL A 347 -3.75 11.75 -8.78
N THR A 348 -3.48 12.18 -10.01
CA THR A 348 -3.18 13.59 -10.29
C THR A 348 -4.39 14.47 -9.99
N ALA A 349 -4.17 15.64 -9.39
CA ALA A 349 -5.26 16.55 -9.01
C ALA A 349 -5.99 17.17 -10.21
N ASP A 350 -5.38 17.17 -11.40
CA ASP A 350 -5.94 17.72 -12.64
C ASP A 350 -6.33 16.65 -13.67
N GLY A 351 -6.26 15.36 -13.33
CA GLY A 351 -6.64 14.24 -14.20
C GLY A 351 -5.70 14.00 -15.38
N LYS A 352 -4.53 14.64 -15.39
CA LYS A 352 -3.52 14.40 -16.43
C LYS A 352 -2.67 13.19 -16.09
N ARG A 353 -2.00 12.65 -17.09
CA ARG A 353 -1.19 11.42 -16.92
C ARG A 353 0.01 11.61 -16.00
N SER A 354 0.34 10.56 -15.30
CA SER A 354 1.55 10.39 -14.48
C SER A 354 2.34 9.17 -14.97
N ALA A 355 3.67 9.21 -14.81
CA ALA A 355 4.54 8.07 -15.04
C ALA A 355 5.54 7.94 -13.89
N GLN A 356 5.98 6.71 -13.62
CA GLN A 356 6.96 6.40 -12.58
C GLN A 356 7.92 5.33 -13.09
N PHE A 357 9.16 5.40 -12.64
CA PHE A 357 10.16 4.34 -12.72
C PHE A 357 10.91 4.28 -11.41
N GLU A 358 11.29 3.09 -11.01
CA GLU A 358 11.96 2.87 -9.73
C GLU A 358 13.03 1.80 -9.79
N HIS A 359 14.09 2.04 -9.03
CA HIS A 359 15.08 1.01 -8.71
C HIS A 359 15.53 1.08 -7.26
N THR A 360 15.74 -0.10 -6.68
CA THR A 360 16.50 -0.25 -5.44
C THR A 360 17.99 -0.04 -5.74
N MET A 361 18.57 0.93 -5.05
CA MET A 361 19.95 1.37 -5.23
C MET A 361 20.87 0.85 -4.12
N LEU A 362 22.09 0.47 -4.49
CA LEU A 362 23.21 0.32 -3.57
C LEU A 362 24.23 1.44 -3.84
N CYS A 363 24.53 2.24 -2.81
CA CYS A 363 25.64 3.16 -2.87
C CYS A 363 26.96 2.37 -2.77
N ASP A 364 27.67 2.18 -3.88
CA ASP A 364 28.89 1.39 -3.94
C ASP A 364 30.14 2.27 -3.85
N ARG A 365 31.23 1.70 -3.32
CA ARG A 365 32.55 2.37 -3.23
C ARG A 365 33.21 2.57 -4.60
N TYR A 366 32.87 1.76 -5.58
CA TYR A 366 33.63 1.60 -6.84
C TYR A 366 32.91 2.17 -8.08
N ARG A 367 31.76 2.83 -7.96
CA ARG A 367 31.20 3.63 -9.05
C ARG A 367 31.89 5.01 -9.06
N SER A 368 32.86 5.14 -9.96
CA SER A 368 33.47 6.41 -10.34
C SER A 368 32.58 7.18 -11.32
#